data_d21dd547105d1f69b3fda5da04d44507
#
_entry.id   d21dd547105d1f69b3fda5da04d44507
#
_cell.length_a   1.000
_cell.length_b   1.000
_cell.length_c   1.000
_cell.angle_alpha   90.00
_cell.angle_beta   90.00
_cell.angle_gamma   90.00
#
_symmetry.space_group_name_H-M   'P 1'
#
loop_
_entity.id
_entity.type
_entity.pdbx_description
1 polymer ?
#
loop_
_entity_poly.entity_id
_entity_poly.type
_entity_poly.pdbx_seq_one_letter_code
_entity_poly.pdbx_strand_id
1 'polypeptide(L)'
;MDTKVSGQWINIDGAELYYEYLGEQNDGPTIVFMSGYGWPLENWQPIREDVSTFAKIFMYDRESVGNSSQGNNSKHSLQIVEHLRTLLQKANIKPPFILVGHSFGGVNARLYTNMYPKEIAGVILLESCHEDQNKVMAPLISKEAQEGYFAQFHVEGIEGSLTEFEESLEQVRGADIGNTPLMVMTGCTQPIHTTDSMAVWMNFQKELATLSTKSKHIII
;
A
#
# COMPACT_ATOMS: atom_id res chain seq x y z
N MET A 1 -11.61 -12.87 -25.60
CA MET A 1 -10.32 -13.60 -25.61
C MET A 1 -9.65 -13.25 -24.31
N ASP A 2 -9.63 -14.19 -23.37
CA ASP A 2 -8.89 -14.01 -22.13
C ASP A 2 -7.39 -13.94 -22.47
N THR A 3 -6.86 -12.74 -22.61
CA THR A 3 -5.42 -12.54 -22.62
C THR A 3 -4.95 -12.81 -21.20
N LYS A 4 -4.50 -14.04 -20.96
CA LYS A 4 -3.89 -14.45 -19.71
C LYS A 4 -2.69 -13.50 -19.49
N VAL A 5 -2.85 -12.56 -18.59
CA VAL A 5 -1.74 -11.69 -18.17
C VAL A 5 -0.64 -12.60 -17.64
N SER A 6 0.50 -12.64 -18.31
CA SER A 6 1.64 -13.39 -17.80
C SER A 6 2.46 -12.48 -16.91
N GLY A 7 2.39 -12.71 -15.60
CA GLY A 7 3.25 -12.03 -14.66
C GLY A 7 4.72 -12.41 -14.86
N GLN A 8 5.59 -11.62 -14.29
CA GLN A 8 7.05 -11.77 -14.39
C GLN A 8 7.66 -11.80 -12.98
N TRP A 9 8.84 -12.38 -12.88
CA TRP A 9 9.61 -12.44 -11.63
C TRP A 9 10.96 -11.76 -11.81
N ILE A 10 11.37 -11.00 -10.81
CA ILE A 10 12.70 -10.39 -10.75
C ILE A 10 13.30 -10.67 -9.38
N ASN A 11 14.56 -11.14 -9.38
CA ASN A 11 15.30 -11.34 -8.13
C ASN A 11 15.71 -10.00 -7.53
N ILE A 12 15.28 -9.78 -6.29
CA ILE A 12 15.62 -8.64 -5.46
C ILE A 12 16.15 -9.19 -4.12
N ASP A 13 17.41 -8.98 -3.85
CA ASP A 13 18.09 -9.37 -2.61
C ASP A 13 17.81 -10.82 -2.17
N GLY A 14 17.78 -11.72 -3.16
CA GLY A 14 17.60 -13.17 -2.95
C GLY A 14 16.15 -13.64 -2.99
N ALA A 15 15.16 -12.74 -3.07
CA ALA A 15 13.76 -13.09 -3.25
C ALA A 15 13.30 -12.82 -4.69
N GLU A 16 12.55 -13.76 -5.27
CA GLU A 16 11.89 -13.58 -6.57
C GLU A 16 10.58 -12.83 -6.35
N LEU A 17 10.52 -11.54 -6.73
CA LEU A 17 9.30 -10.73 -6.62
C LEU A 17 8.50 -10.83 -7.91
N TYR A 18 7.22 -11.18 -7.75
CA TYR A 18 6.24 -11.27 -8.83
C TYR A 18 5.60 -9.92 -9.11
N TYR A 19 5.43 -9.58 -10.39
CA TYR A 19 4.72 -8.38 -10.80
C TYR A 19 3.97 -8.56 -12.11
N GLU A 20 2.97 -7.71 -12.33
CA GLU A 20 2.24 -7.55 -13.58
C GLU A 20 2.32 -6.09 -14.04
N TYR A 21 2.54 -5.89 -15.33
CA TYR A 21 2.55 -4.58 -15.97
C TYR A 21 1.61 -4.58 -17.16
N LEU A 22 0.60 -3.70 -17.15
CA LEU A 22 -0.42 -3.63 -18.17
C LEU A 22 -0.60 -2.18 -18.65
N GLY A 23 -1.27 -2.02 -19.80
CA GLY A 23 -1.59 -0.70 -20.32
C GLY A 23 -0.38 0.07 -20.84
N GLU A 24 0.69 -0.62 -21.27
CA GLU A 24 1.95 -0.02 -21.74
C GLU A 24 1.77 0.95 -22.90
N GLN A 25 0.70 0.77 -23.68
CA GLN A 25 0.35 1.63 -24.84
C GLN A 25 -0.17 3.01 -24.41
N ASN A 26 -0.52 3.21 -23.14
CA ASN A 26 -1.06 4.47 -22.65
C ASN A 26 0.07 5.48 -22.34
N ASP A 27 -0.25 6.76 -22.43
CA ASP A 27 0.64 7.85 -22.05
C ASP A 27 0.52 8.17 -20.55
N GLY A 28 1.38 9.09 -20.07
CA GLY A 28 1.33 9.60 -18.71
C GLY A 28 2.08 8.74 -17.68
N PRO A 29 1.88 9.01 -16.36
CA PRO A 29 2.53 8.31 -15.29
C PRO A 29 2.06 6.86 -15.16
N THR A 30 2.92 5.98 -14.64
CA THR A 30 2.52 4.62 -14.25
C THR A 30 1.83 4.65 -12.90
N ILE A 31 0.67 4.02 -12.78
CA ILE A 31 -0.01 3.79 -11.51
C ILE A 31 0.60 2.55 -10.86
N VAL A 32 1.16 2.71 -9.67
CA VAL A 32 1.76 1.62 -8.89
C VAL A 32 0.81 1.26 -7.74
N PHE A 33 0.30 0.05 -7.76
CA PHE A 33 -0.62 -0.45 -6.74
C PHE A 33 0.14 -1.17 -5.62
N MET A 34 -0.15 -0.77 -4.38
CA MET A 34 0.47 -1.27 -3.16
C MET A 34 -0.61 -1.84 -2.24
N SER A 35 -0.64 -3.16 -2.14
CA SER A 35 -1.68 -3.91 -1.41
C SER A 35 -1.57 -3.77 0.12
N GLY A 36 -2.65 -4.08 0.82
CA GLY A 36 -2.70 -4.18 2.28
C GLY A 36 -1.79 -5.27 2.83
N TYR A 37 -1.66 -5.36 4.17
CA TYR A 37 -0.84 -6.35 4.85
C TYR A 37 -1.30 -7.78 4.50
N GLY A 38 -0.36 -8.63 4.09
CA GLY A 38 -0.63 -10.02 3.69
C GLY A 38 -1.44 -10.20 2.40
N TRP A 39 -1.81 -9.12 1.72
CA TRP A 39 -2.67 -9.19 0.54
C TRP A 39 -1.86 -9.18 -0.75
N PRO A 40 -2.13 -10.16 -1.65
CA PRO A 40 -1.46 -10.24 -2.95
C PRO A 40 -2.05 -9.23 -3.96
N LEU A 41 -1.36 -9.09 -5.09
CA LEU A 41 -1.77 -8.21 -6.18
C LEU A 41 -3.15 -8.55 -6.78
N GLU A 42 -3.60 -9.80 -6.65
CA GLU A 42 -4.93 -10.24 -7.07
C GLU A 42 -6.05 -9.43 -6.43
N ASN A 43 -5.80 -8.76 -5.33
CA ASN A 43 -6.74 -7.84 -4.69
C ASN A 43 -7.19 -6.70 -5.61
N TRP A 44 -6.36 -6.36 -6.60
CA TRP A 44 -6.63 -5.34 -7.62
C TRP A 44 -7.32 -5.88 -8.87
N GLN A 45 -7.51 -7.20 -8.95
CA GLN A 45 -8.13 -7.85 -10.11
C GLN A 45 -9.46 -7.21 -10.53
N PRO A 46 -10.38 -6.81 -9.61
CA PRO A 46 -11.66 -6.24 -10.00
C PRO A 46 -11.59 -4.95 -10.82
N ILE A 47 -10.48 -4.22 -10.72
CA ILE A 47 -10.32 -2.90 -11.39
C ILE A 47 -9.18 -2.88 -12.40
N ARG A 48 -8.29 -3.88 -12.41
CA ARG A 48 -7.06 -3.85 -13.20
C ARG A 48 -7.31 -3.71 -14.69
N GLU A 49 -8.28 -4.45 -15.23
CA GLU A 49 -8.58 -4.42 -16.65
C GLU A 49 -9.13 -3.06 -17.06
N ASP A 50 -10.11 -2.54 -16.32
CA ASP A 50 -10.71 -1.24 -16.59
C ASP A 50 -9.66 -0.12 -16.54
N VAL A 51 -8.83 -0.08 -15.50
CA VAL A 51 -7.80 0.95 -15.35
C VAL A 51 -6.74 0.84 -16.44
N SER A 52 -6.36 -0.38 -16.85
CA SER A 52 -5.36 -0.60 -17.92
C SER A 52 -5.82 -0.13 -19.31
N THR A 53 -7.11 0.13 -19.48
CA THR A 53 -7.62 0.70 -20.75
C THR A 53 -7.18 2.15 -20.96
N PHE A 54 -6.92 2.90 -19.90
CA PHE A 54 -6.59 4.34 -19.97
C PHE A 54 -5.29 4.74 -19.25
N ALA A 55 -4.65 3.83 -18.51
CA ALA A 55 -3.41 4.10 -17.77
C ALA A 55 -2.46 2.90 -17.82
N LYS A 56 -1.15 3.18 -17.65
CA LYS A 56 -0.15 2.15 -17.34
C LYS A 56 -0.31 1.77 -15.88
N ILE A 57 -0.39 0.49 -15.58
CA ILE A 57 -0.51 -0.01 -14.22
C ILE A 57 0.59 -1.03 -13.91
N PHE A 58 1.17 -0.90 -12.73
CA PHE A 58 2.14 -1.82 -12.16
C PHE A 58 1.61 -2.34 -10.83
N MET A 59 1.52 -3.64 -10.73
CA MET A 59 1.09 -4.36 -9.52
C MET A 59 2.15 -5.37 -9.16
N TYR A 60 2.38 -5.61 -7.88
CA TYR A 60 3.40 -6.55 -7.44
C TYR A 60 3.04 -7.21 -6.12
N ASP A 61 3.58 -8.38 -5.92
CA ASP A 61 3.56 -9.09 -4.65
C ASP A 61 4.85 -8.79 -3.87
N ARG A 62 4.69 -8.41 -2.61
CA ARG A 62 5.83 -8.26 -1.71
C ARG A 62 6.45 -9.63 -1.41
N GLU A 63 7.68 -9.65 -0.96
CA GLU A 63 8.35 -10.88 -0.51
C GLU A 63 7.47 -11.65 0.48
N SER A 64 7.35 -12.95 0.29
CA SER A 64 6.51 -13.88 1.04
C SER A 64 5.00 -13.72 0.86
N VAL A 65 4.54 -12.88 -0.08
CA VAL A 65 3.12 -12.66 -0.39
C VAL A 65 2.82 -13.17 -1.80
N GLY A 66 1.65 -13.76 -2.00
CA GLY A 66 1.12 -14.16 -3.30
C GLY A 66 2.04 -15.08 -4.09
N ASN A 67 2.42 -14.64 -5.28
CA ASN A 67 3.29 -15.38 -6.20
C ASN A 67 4.79 -15.07 -6.00
N SER A 68 5.16 -14.17 -5.10
CA SER A 68 6.54 -13.90 -4.73
C SER A 68 7.11 -15.01 -3.84
N SER A 69 8.40 -15.25 -3.97
CA SER A 69 9.05 -16.30 -3.16
C SER A 69 9.11 -15.93 -1.68
N GLN A 70 9.20 -16.95 -0.84
CA GLN A 70 9.60 -16.78 0.55
C GLN A 70 11.02 -16.21 0.61
N GLY A 71 11.28 -15.36 1.60
CA GLY A 71 12.58 -14.76 1.83
C GLY A 71 12.75 -14.36 3.29
N ASN A 72 13.98 -13.99 3.63
CA ASN A 72 14.38 -13.66 5.00
C ASN A 72 14.73 -12.17 5.18
N ASN A 73 14.40 -11.34 4.19
CA ASN A 73 14.60 -9.90 4.33
C ASN A 73 13.61 -9.32 5.34
N SER A 74 13.96 -8.21 5.94
CA SER A 74 13.07 -7.47 6.83
C SER A 74 11.80 -7.04 6.11
N LYS A 75 10.66 -7.07 6.80
CA LYS A 75 9.34 -6.77 6.23
C LYS A 75 8.80 -5.39 6.66
N HIS A 76 9.63 -4.56 7.29
CA HIS A 76 9.24 -3.18 7.58
C HIS A 76 9.24 -2.30 6.31
N SER A 77 8.51 -1.19 6.37
CA SER A 77 8.24 -0.33 5.20
C SER A 77 9.48 0.18 4.49
N LEU A 78 10.57 0.49 5.19
CA LEU A 78 11.81 0.96 4.56
C LEU A 78 12.35 -0.09 3.58
N GLN A 79 12.44 -1.36 4.00
CA GLN A 79 12.91 -2.45 3.14
C GLN A 79 11.94 -2.70 1.97
N ILE A 80 10.63 -2.66 2.25
CA ILE A 80 9.60 -2.82 1.22
C ILE A 80 9.72 -1.72 0.14
N VAL A 81 9.93 -0.48 0.54
CA VAL A 81 10.09 0.66 -0.38
C VAL A 81 11.36 0.54 -1.21
N GLU A 82 12.47 0.14 -0.62
CA GLU A 82 13.74 -0.09 -1.33
C GLU A 82 13.62 -1.25 -2.33
N HIS A 83 12.96 -2.34 -1.94
CA HIS A 83 12.68 -3.47 -2.84
C HIS A 83 11.77 -3.04 -4.01
N LEU A 84 10.68 -2.33 -3.74
CA LEU A 84 9.80 -1.83 -4.80
C LEU A 84 10.55 -0.93 -5.79
N ARG A 85 11.35 0.01 -5.28
CA ARG A 85 12.13 0.90 -6.14
C ARG A 85 13.11 0.14 -7.01
N THR A 86 13.81 -0.84 -6.43
CA THR A 86 14.74 -1.69 -7.15
C THR A 86 14.01 -2.55 -8.19
N LEU A 87 12.82 -3.08 -7.85
CA LEU A 87 11.97 -3.83 -8.76
C LEU A 87 11.55 -2.99 -9.96
N LEU A 88 11.05 -1.77 -9.73
CA LEU A 88 10.67 -0.83 -10.80
C LEU A 88 11.84 -0.52 -11.73
N GLN A 89 13.03 -0.29 -11.18
CA GLN A 89 14.24 -0.02 -11.94
C GLN A 89 14.66 -1.23 -12.81
N LYS A 90 14.68 -2.43 -12.22
CA LYS A 90 15.05 -3.66 -12.94
C LYS A 90 14.00 -4.06 -13.98
N ALA A 91 12.72 -3.79 -13.73
CA ALA A 91 11.64 -3.96 -14.71
C ALA A 91 11.64 -2.85 -15.78
N ASN A 92 12.56 -1.87 -15.71
CA ASN A 92 12.64 -0.73 -16.61
C ASN A 92 11.39 0.17 -16.63
N ILE A 93 10.64 0.21 -15.52
CA ILE A 93 9.49 1.08 -15.32
C ILE A 93 9.97 2.44 -14.83
N LYS A 94 9.69 3.48 -15.58
CA LYS A 94 10.25 4.81 -15.37
C LYS A 94 9.26 5.73 -14.64
N PRO A 95 9.73 6.60 -13.71
CA PRO A 95 8.88 7.66 -13.16
C PRO A 95 8.47 8.67 -14.25
N PRO A 96 7.43 9.50 -14.03
CA PRO A 96 6.77 9.67 -12.72
C PRO A 96 5.71 8.60 -12.42
N PHE A 97 5.47 8.37 -11.12
CA PHE A 97 4.49 7.40 -10.64
C PHE A 97 3.29 8.06 -9.95
N ILE A 98 2.11 7.43 -10.03
CA ILE A 98 0.99 7.65 -9.11
C ILE A 98 0.96 6.42 -8.20
N LEU A 99 1.13 6.62 -6.90
CA LEU A 99 1.06 5.53 -5.92
C LEU A 99 -0.36 5.36 -5.42
N VAL A 100 -0.88 4.15 -5.47
CA VAL A 100 -2.19 3.79 -4.91
C VAL A 100 -1.96 2.78 -3.79
N GLY A 101 -2.12 3.21 -2.55
CA GLY A 101 -1.86 2.39 -1.37
C GLY A 101 -3.15 2.07 -0.61
N HIS A 102 -3.46 0.78 -0.46
CA HIS A 102 -4.54 0.29 0.38
C HIS A 102 -4.00 -0.15 1.74
N SER A 103 -4.63 0.29 2.83
CA SER A 103 -4.28 -0.15 4.19
C SER A 103 -2.77 0.04 4.47
N PHE A 104 -2.03 -1.03 4.77
CA PHE A 104 -0.57 -1.01 4.94
C PHE A 104 0.19 -0.52 3.69
N GLY A 105 -0.35 -0.78 2.49
CA GLY A 105 0.20 -0.21 1.25
C GLY A 105 0.23 1.32 1.25
N GLY A 106 -0.69 1.97 1.98
CA GLY A 106 -0.70 3.41 2.16
C GLY A 106 0.47 3.93 3.01
N VAL A 107 0.92 3.16 4.01
CA VAL A 107 2.15 3.46 4.78
C VAL A 107 3.36 3.45 3.85
N ASN A 108 3.48 2.39 3.04
CA ASN A 108 4.56 2.25 2.08
C ASN A 108 4.55 3.35 1.00
N ALA A 109 3.37 3.74 0.51
CA ALA A 109 3.22 4.82 -0.47
C ALA A 109 3.65 6.19 0.10
N ARG A 110 3.30 6.47 1.34
CA ARG A 110 3.72 7.70 2.06
C ARG A 110 5.24 7.72 2.24
N LEU A 111 5.82 6.61 2.70
CA LEU A 111 7.27 6.51 2.90
C LEU A 111 8.03 6.64 1.56
N TYR A 112 7.56 5.97 0.51
CA TYR A 112 8.15 6.09 -0.83
C TYR A 112 8.14 7.56 -1.30
N THR A 113 7.01 8.23 -1.15
CA THR A 113 6.86 9.64 -1.56
C THR A 113 7.80 10.56 -0.80
N ASN A 114 7.96 10.35 0.52
CA ASN A 114 8.88 11.12 1.35
C ASN A 114 10.35 10.89 0.95
N MET A 115 10.74 9.65 0.67
CA MET A 115 12.11 9.30 0.27
C MET A 115 12.45 9.72 -1.16
N TYR A 116 11.50 9.64 -2.09
CA TYR A 116 11.72 9.85 -3.53
C TYR A 116 10.71 10.81 -4.16
N PRO A 117 10.54 12.03 -3.63
CA PRO A 117 9.46 12.95 -4.04
C PRO A 117 9.52 13.34 -5.52
N LYS A 118 10.69 13.31 -6.15
CA LYS A 118 10.86 13.64 -7.57
C LYS A 118 10.35 12.55 -8.53
N GLU A 119 10.10 11.36 -8.01
CA GLU A 119 9.58 10.23 -8.78
C GLU A 119 8.04 10.19 -8.79
N ILE A 120 7.36 11.04 -7.97
CA ILE A 120 5.93 10.92 -7.68
C ILE A 120 5.12 12.05 -8.32
N ALA A 121 4.11 11.70 -9.11
CA ALA A 121 3.13 12.60 -9.70
C ALA A 121 1.88 12.77 -8.81
N GLY A 122 1.57 11.79 -7.95
CA GLY A 122 0.42 11.83 -7.04
C GLY A 122 0.33 10.60 -6.16
N VAL A 123 -0.48 10.70 -5.11
CA VAL A 123 -0.73 9.60 -4.15
C VAL A 123 -2.24 9.45 -3.93
N ILE A 124 -2.70 8.21 -3.91
CA ILE A 124 -4.07 7.85 -3.53
C ILE A 124 -3.97 6.88 -2.35
N LEU A 125 -4.55 7.25 -1.23
CA LEU A 125 -4.64 6.44 -0.01
C LEU A 125 -6.07 5.89 0.11
N LEU A 126 -6.19 4.57 0.11
CA LEU A 126 -7.46 3.87 0.25
C LEU A 126 -7.49 3.20 1.62
N GLU A 127 -8.34 3.67 2.54
CA GLU A 127 -8.41 3.10 3.90
C GLU A 127 -7.01 2.89 4.50
N SER A 128 -6.15 3.90 4.39
CA SER A 128 -4.74 3.77 4.75
C SER A 128 -4.55 3.63 6.25
N CYS A 129 -3.61 2.78 6.66
CA CYS A 129 -3.15 2.70 8.03
C CYS A 129 -2.60 4.05 8.51
N HIS A 130 -2.84 4.33 9.81
CA HIS A 130 -2.33 5.49 10.52
C HIS A 130 -1.36 5.05 11.63
N GLU A 131 -0.38 5.88 11.96
CA GLU A 131 0.69 5.58 12.92
C GLU A 131 0.18 5.21 14.31
N ASP A 132 -0.94 5.77 14.72
CA ASP A 132 -1.49 5.56 16.06
C ASP A 132 -2.64 4.53 16.09
N GLN A 133 -2.92 3.84 14.97
CA GLN A 133 -4.07 2.93 14.90
C GLN A 133 -4.02 1.82 15.95
N ASN A 134 -2.87 1.21 16.21
CA ASN A 134 -2.74 0.15 17.22
C ASN A 134 -2.91 0.67 18.63
N LYS A 135 -2.45 1.90 18.90
CA LYS A 135 -2.47 2.50 20.24
C LYS A 135 -3.83 3.10 20.60
N VAL A 136 -4.51 3.72 19.63
CA VAL A 136 -5.70 4.54 19.89
C VAL A 136 -6.98 3.89 19.37
N MET A 137 -6.99 3.35 18.14
CA MET A 137 -8.17 2.78 17.52
C MET A 137 -8.41 1.32 17.88
N ALA A 138 -7.36 0.49 17.84
CA ALA A 138 -7.50 -0.95 18.10
C ALA A 138 -8.12 -1.28 19.47
N PRO A 139 -7.82 -0.57 20.58
CA PRO A 139 -8.48 -0.82 21.86
C PRO A 139 -10.00 -0.54 21.87
N LEU A 140 -10.52 0.18 20.88
CA LEU A 140 -11.93 0.59 20.80
C LEU A 140 -12.78 -0.33 19.92
N ILE A 141 -12.17 -1.23 19.14
CA ILE A 141 -12.91 -2.27 18.42
C ILE A 141 -13.34 -3.39 19.39
N SER A 142 -14.31 -4.23 18.98
CA SER A 142 -14.76 -5.34 19.84
C SER A 142 -13.61 -6.30 20.14
N LYS A 143 -13.68 -7.04 21.26
CA LYS A 143 -12.64 -8.02 21.60
C LYS A 143 -12.46 -9.08 20.52
N GLU A 144 -13.55 -9.56 19.95
CA GLU A 144 -13.52 -10.53 18.84
C GLU A 144 -12.82 -9.95 17.61
N ALA A 145 -13.11 -8.69 17.26
CA ALA A 145 -12.43 -8.01 16.15
C ALA A 145 -10.95 -7.72 16.45
N GLN A 146 -10.58 -7.42 17.72
CA GLN A 146 -9.18 -7.29 18.14
C GLN A 146 -8.40 -8.59 17.97
N GLU A 147 -8.96 -9.71 18.42
CA GLU A 147 -8.33 -11.02 18.26
C GLU A 147 -8.07 -11.33 16.77
N GLY A 148 -9.07 -11.10 15.90
CA GLY A 148 -8.90 -11.25 14.46
C GLY A 148 -7.88 -10.28 13.85
N TYR A 149 -7.91 -9.02 14.28
CA TYR A 149 -6.96 -8.00 13.82
C TYR A 149 -5.51 -8.36 14.13
N PHE A 150 -5.22 -8.76 15.36
CA PHE A 150 -3.86 -9.11 15.77
C PHE A 150 -3.44 -10.51 15.30
N ALA A 151 -4.38 -11.44 15.07
CA ALA A 151 -4.08 -12.77 14.56
C ALA A 151 -3.38 -12.76 13.18
N GLN A 152 -3.64 -11.76 12.35
CA GLN A 152 -2.99 -11.63 11.03
C GLN A 152 -1.46 -11.54 11.11
N PHE A 153 -0.91 -11.02 12.22
CA PHE A 153 0.54 -10.87 12.43
C PHE A 153 1.21 -12.15 12.94
N HIS A 154 0.46 -13.20 13.20
CA HIS A 154 0.94 -14.49 13.68
C HIS A 154 0.88 -15.59 12.60
N VAL A 155 0.47 -15.27 11.40
CA VAL A 155 0.43 -16.23 10.30
C VAL A 155 1.84 -16.35 9.73
N GLU A 156 2.50 -17.49 10.00
CA GLU A 156 3.84 -17.77 9.51
C GLU A 156 3.91 -17.69 7.99
N GLY A 157 4.93 -17.01 7.48
CA GLY A 157 5.27 -16.98 6.06
C GLY A 157 4.37 -16.11 5.19
N ILE A 158 3.46 -15.30 5.77
CA ILE A 158 2.61 -14.41 4.97
C ILE A 158 3.24 -13.03 4.81
N GLU A 159 3.73 -12.43 5.87
CA GLU A 159 4.43 -11.14 5.84
C GLU A 159 5.21 -10.98 7.17
N GLY A 160 5.65 -9.77 7.51
CA GLY A 160 6.41 -9.53 8.72
C GLY A 160 5.62 -9.74 10.03
N SER A 161 6.31 -9.57 11.12
CA SER A 161 5.76 -9.62 12.47
C SER A 161 4.98 -8.34 12.83
N LEU A 162 4.20 -8.38 13.92
CA LEU A 162 3.62 -7.18 14.52
C LEU A 162 4.68 -6.10 14.81
N THR A 163 5.86 -6.51 15.29
CA THR A 163 6.98 -5.59 15.57
C THR A 163 7.42 -4.85 14.29
N GLU A 164 7.59 -5.54 13.17
CA GLU A 164 7.97 -4.91 11.90
C GLU A 164 6.84 -4.03 11.33
N PHE A 165 5.59 -4.42 11.55
CA PHE A 165 4.45 -3.57 11.21
C PHE A 165 4.45 -2.28 12.03
N GLU A 166 4.65 -2.36 13.34
CA GLU A 166 4.73 -1.17 14.22
C GLU A 166 5.95 -0.31 13.91
N GLU A 167 7.09 -0.92 13.57
CA GLU A 167 8.27 -0.22 13.07
C GLU A 167 7.95 0.54 11.78
N SER A 168 7.20 -0.06 10.87
CA SER A 168 6.75 0.60 9.64
C SER A 168 5.90 1.84 9.90
N LEU A 169 5.01 1.77 10.90
CA LEU A 169 4.21 2.92 11.32
C LEU A 169 5.07 4.05 11.90
N GLU A 170 6.11 3.70 12.66
CA GLU A 170 7.05 4.71 13.19
C GLU A 170 7.96 5.29 12.10
N GLN A 171 8.37 4.50 11.09
CA GLN A 171 9.18 4.97 9.96
C GLN A 171 8.47 6.05 9.13
N VAL A 172 7.15 6.06 9.11
CA VAL A 172 6.35 7.04 8.37
C VAL A 172 5.85 8.20 9.25
N ARG A 173 6.08 8.11 10.56
CA ARG A 173 5.67 9.16 11.51
C ARG A 173 6.37 10.49 11.19
N GLY A 174 5.55 11.53 11.02
CA GLY A 174 6.04 12.87 10.66
C GLY A 174 6.51 13.02 9.22
N ALA A 175 6.31 12.00 8.36
CA ALA A 175 6.58 12.12 6.94
C ALA A 175 5.61 13.13 6.31
N ASP A 176 6.16 14.18 5.72
CA ASP A 176 5.44 15.19 4.94
C ASP A 176 5.66 14.89 3.44
N ILE A 177 4.59 14.91 2.67
CA ILE A 177 4.64 14.73 1.22
C ILE A 177 4.50 16.05 0.45
N GLY A 178 4.56 17.17 1.17
CA GLY A 178 4.69 18.53 0.64
C GLY A 178 3.50 18.98 -0.20
N ASN A 179 3.75 19.24 -1.47
CA ASN A 179 2.73 19.66 -2.43
C ASN A 179 2.38 18.58 -3.46
N THR A 180 2.78 17.33 -3.23
CA THR A 180 2.38 16.20 -4.06
C THR A 180 0.86 16.05 -4.03
N PRO A 181 0.15 15.98 -5.18
CA PRO A 181 -1.28 15.75 -5.20
C PRO A 181 -1.65 14.51 -4.40
N LEU A 182 -2.57 14.65 -3.45
CA LEU A 182 -2.99 13.59 -2.54
C LEU A 182 -4.51 13.42 -2.59
N MET A 183 -4.97 12.18 -2.70
CA MET A 183 -6.37 11.80 -2.48
C MET A 183 -6.43 10.78 -1.36
N VAL A 184 -7.27 11.03 -0.35
CA VAL A 184 -7.60 10.07 0.70
C VAL A 184 -9.04 9.63 0.48
N MET A 185 -9.27 8.33 0.40
CA MET A 185 -10.61 7.74 0.21
C MET A 185 -10.94 6.84 1.39
N THR A 186 -12.10 7.07 1.99
CA THR A 186 -12.52 6.39 3.23
C THR A 186 -13.98 5.98 3.13
N GLY A 187 -14.29 4.72 3.47
CA GLY A 187 -15.65 4.23 3.64
C GLY A 187 -16.29 4.83 4.91
N CYS A 188 -17.56 5.16 4.84
CA CYS A 188 -18.29 5.72 5.99
C CYS A 188 -18.61 4.68 7.07
N THR A 189 -18.55 3.38 6.76
CA THR A 189 -18.80 2.27 7.69
C THR A 189 -17.88 1.10 7.38
N GLN A 190 -17.41 0.42 8.43
CA GLN A 190 -16.61 -0.81 8.29
C GLN A 190 -17.05 -1.84 9.36
N PRO A 191 -17.18 -3.14 9.00
CA PRO A 191 -17.73 -4.16 9.89
C PRO A 191 -16.98 -4.36 11.21
N ILE A 192 -15.67 -4.10 11.23
CA ILE A 192 -14.82 -4.28 12.43
C ILE A 192 -14.94 -3.14 13.43
N HIS A 193 -15.48 -1.99 13.02
CA HIS A 193 -15.52 -0.80 13.86
C HIS A 193 -16.78 -0.72 14.72
N THR A 194 -16.59 -0.32 15.97
CA THR A 194 -17.63 0.25 16.83
C THR A 194 -17.84 1.72 16.42
N THR A 195 -18.87 2.38 16.97
CA THR A 195 -19.08 3.82 16.76
C THR A 195 -17.84 4.65 17.16
N ASP A 196 -17.22 4.32 18.31
CA ASP A 196 -16.08 5.07 18.84
C ASP A 196 -14.82 4.83 18.01
N SER A 197 -14.54 3.59 17.66
CA SER A 197 -13.37 3.27 16.82
C SER A 197 -13.52 3.83 15.41
N MET A 198 -14.74 3.87 14.85
CA MET A 198 -15.00 4.50 13.54
C MET A 198 -14.78 6.02 13.60
N ALA A 199 -15.17 6.67 14.68
CA ALA A 199 -14.91 8.11 14.86
C ALA A 199 -13.39 8.39 14.90
N VAL A 200 -12.61 7.56 15.59
CA VAL A 200 -11.13 7.66 15.60
C VAL A 200 -10.57 7.42 14.20
N TRP A 201 -11.02 6.36 13.52
CA TRP A 201 -10.59 6.06 12.16
C TRP A 201 -10.82 7.22 11.20
N MET A 202 -12.02 7.80 11.23
CA MET A 202 -12.36 8.97 10.40
C MET A 202 -11.47 10.19 10.70
N ASN A 203 -11.05 10.38 11.97
CA ASN A 203 -10.12 11.45 12.31
C ASN A 203 -8.72 11.15 11.75
N PHE A 204 -8.24 9.93 11.83
CA PHE A 204 -6.98 9.52 11.22
C PHE A 204 -6.96 9.78 9.71
N GLN A 205 -8.05 9.43 9.00
CA GLN A 205 -8.11 9.68 7.56
C GLN A 205 -8.13 11.18 7.22
N LYS A 206 -8.75 12.01 8.08
CA LYS A 206 -8.65 13.48 7.95
C LYS A 206 -7.23 13.99 8.21
N GLU A 207 -6.54 13.44 9.19
CA GLU A 207 -5.12 13.77 9.48
C GLU A 207 -4.23 13.40 8.30
N LEU A 208 -4.41 12.20 7.72
CA LEU A 208 -3.70 11.79 6.50
C LEU A 208 -3.92 12.76 5.33
N ALA A 209 -5.11 13.35 5.21
CA ALA A 209 -5.37 14.35 4.19
C ALA A 209 -4.61 15.68 4.43
N THR A 210 -4.05 15.92 5.61
CA THR A 210 -3.21 17.10 5.87
C THR A 210 -1.76 16.97 5.45
N LEU A 211 -1.32 15.76 5.07
CA LEU A 211 0.06 15.47 4.66
C LEU A 211 0.49 16.18 3.37
N SER A 212 -0.48 16.72 2.61
CA SER A 212 -0.20 17.50 1.41
C SER A 212 -1.01 18.79 1.40
N THR A 213 -0.38 19.87 0.92
CA THR A 213 -1.08 21.14 0.66
C THR A 213 -2.05 21.05 -0.52
N LYS A 214 -1.98 19.99 -1.33
CA LYS A 214 -2.84 19.71 -2.49
C LYS A 214 -3.60 18.41 -2.27
N SER A 215 -4.44 18.37 -1.25
CA SER A 215 -5.15 17.16 -0.89
C SER A 215 -6.68 17.26 -1.10
N LYS A 216 -7.29 16.08 -1.25
CA LYS A 216 -8.74 15.89 -1.23
C LYS A 216 -9.08 14.65 -0.41
N HIS A 217 -10.00 14.78 0.55
CA HIS A 217 -10.59 13.65 1.27
C HIS A 217 -11.98 13.33 0.67
N ILE A 218 -12.20 12.08 0.28
CA ILE A 218 -13.46 11.56 -0.26
C ILE A 218 -13.97 10.49 0.70
N ILE A 219 -15.20 10.65 1.13
CA ILE A 219 -15.92 9.66 1.96
C ILE A 219 -16.94 8.97 1.04
N ILE A 220 -16.95 7.64 1.04
CA ILE A 220 -17.79 6.77 0.20
C ILE A 220 -18.61 5.78 1.03
#